data_4383b4501e45491ef96864b9d77b4833
#
_entry.id   4383b4501e45491ef96864b9d77b4833
#
_cell.length_a   1.000
_cell.length_b   1.000
_cell.length_c   1.000
_cell.angle_alpha   90.00
_cell.angle_beta   90.00
_cell.angle_gamma   90.00
#
_symmetry.space_group_name_H-M   'P 1'
#
loop_
_entity.id
_entity.type
_entity.pdbx_description
1 polymer ?
#
loop_
_entity_poly.entity_id
_entity_poly.type
_entity_poly.pdbx_seq_one_letter_code
_entity_poly.pdbx_strand_id
1 'polypeptide(L)'
;SKVSAKGEVTVSGRVRGVYGDKKLPAVSLKIGIKEASAQYKGLPYGIDEVTADFDAYVDLMRHQPSYLNLKIFHFKGAHTEVLADAKVDDLLDDPLITFHTKSTVDLDALAKTFPLQESVTITGKLDADMGMKCRLSALKKQDIGRMKLGGKLELKDFELKDTAKDFDFLGNATFRFRDNETLQAQMDVRKLVLRSRFLSSDIERLVANVSSTNPQDTNRIVSLQCDMEVSKLRASMGDSIKLYSARAKAQAALGPQEVDVTKPAIDFSLRADSLFFSAAGTRMAMNVAGIKMKADKLNDSLWMPKGIVGFNRLRFRTPEFGLPIRMSKTAVTVDGPKITLKNASVRIGRSNMTATGDMMGVYRAMTKGEKL
;
A
#
# COMPACT_ATOMS: atom_id res chain seq x y z
N SER A 1 -2.81 45.65 8.79
CA SER A 1 -2.68 44.45 7.96
C SER A 1 -2.71 43.20 8.84
N LYS A 2 -3.46 42.17 8.45
CA LYS A 2 -3.51 40.88 9.16
C LYS A 2 -2.34 39.99 8.80
N VAL A 3 -1.56 40.35 7.76
CA VAL A 3 -0.41 39.59 7.24
C VAL A 3 0.83 40.47 7.33
N SER A 4 1.91 39.90 7.84
CA SER A 4 3.28 40.40 7.74
C SER A 4 4.07 39.46 6.85
N ALA A 5 4.68 39.98 5.78
CA ALA A 5 5.51 39.18 4.88
C ALA A 5 6.80 39.93 4.55
N LYS A 6 7.90 39.17 4.38
CA LYS A 6 9.22 39.63 3.97
C LYS A 6 9.78 38.65 2.93
N GLY A 7 10.80 39.06 2.20
CA GLY A 7 11.49 38.24 1.22
C GLY A 7 11.62 38.91 -0.12
N GLU A 8 12.38 38.28 -1.00
CA GLU A 8 12.60 38.73 -2.37
C GLU A 8 12.00 37.73 -3.36
N VAL A 9 11.20 38.22 -4.30
CA VAL A 9 10.65 37.38 -5.37
C VAL A 9 11.10 37.99 -6.71
N THR A 10 11.78 37.15 -7.50
CA THR A 10 12.24 37.52 -8.85
C THR A 10 11.48 36.66 -9.85
N VAL A 11 10.89 37.30 -10.85
CA VAL A 11 10.22 36.62 -11.97
C VAL A 11 10.81 37.15 -13.26
N SER A 12 11.29 36.28 -14.13
CA SER A 12 11.74 36.63 -15.47
C SER A 12 11.17 35.63 -16.49
N GLY A 13 10.66 36.16 -17.56
CA GLY A 13 10.10 35.38 -18.67
C GLY A 13 10.65 35.87 -20.03
N ARG A 14 10.78 34.92 -20.94
CA ARG A 14 11.16 35.24 -22.34
C ARG A 14 10.30 34.41 -23.27
N VAL A 15 9.77 35.09 -24.27
CA VAL A 15 9.05 34.45 -25.38
C VAL A 15 9.91 34.67 -26.66
N ARG A 16 10.18 33.59 -27.37
CA ARG A 16 11.03 33.57 -28.57
C ARG A 16 10.37 32.77 -29.67
N GLY A 17 10.24 33.37 -30.83
CA GLY A 17 9.68 32.73 -32.02
C GLY A 17 8.62 33.60 -32.72
N VAL A 18 7.96 33.00 -33.69
CA VAL A 18 6.90 33.66 -34.49
C VAL A 18 5.56 33.08 -34.02
N TYR A 19 4.59 33.95 -33.83
CA TYR A 19 3.21 33.55 -33.55
C TYR A 19 2.40 33.56 -34.86
N GLY A 20 1.66 32.49 -35.13
CA GLY A 20 0.79 32.36 -36.31
C GLY A 20 -0.04 31.10 -36.25
N ASP A 21 -0.91 30.85 -37.24
CA ASP A 21 -1.91 29.76 -37.22
C ASP A 21 -1.35 28.35 -36.95
N LYS A 22 -0.08 28.12 -37.25
CA LYS A 22 0.62 26.84 -37.01
C LYS A 22 2.01 27.03 -36.41
N LYS A 23 2.30 28.20 -35.87
CA LYS A 23 3.60 28.56 -35.30
C LYS A 23 3.38 29.13 -33.91
N LEU A 24 3.94 28.49 -32.90
CA LEU A 24 3.88 28.91 -31.51
C LEU A 24 5.30 29.23 -31.02
N PRO A 25 5.50 30.36 -30.33
CA PRO A 25 6.81 30.70 -29.79
C PRO A 25 7.16 29.77 -28.62
N ALA A 26 8.45 29.59 -28.43
CA ALA A 26 8.95 28.95 -27.20
C ALA A 26 8.90 29.96 -26.04
N VAL A 27 8.59 29.45 -24.85
CA VAL A 27 8.47 30.22 -23.61
C VAL A 27 9.46 29.72 -22.59
N SER A 28 10.23 30.61 -22.00
CA SER A 28 11.03 30.33 -20.80
C SER A 28 10.56 31.17 -19.63
N LEU A 29 10.52 30.58 -18.46
CA LEU A 29 10.12 31.19 -17.20
C LEU A 29 11.16 30.88 -16.15
N LYS A 30 11.58 31.87 -15.36
CA LYS A 30 12.39 31.70 -14.15
C LYS A 30 11.73 32.39 -13.00
N ILE A 31 11.63 31.71 -11.87
CA ILE A 31 11.09 32.23 -10.60
C ILE A 31 12.10 31.93 -9.50
N GLY A 32 12.57 32.99 -8.86
CA GLY A 32 13.40 32.91 -7.68
C GLY A 32 12.66 33.47 -6.46
N ILE A 33 12.69 32.75 -5.36
CA ILE A 33 12.21 33.20 -4.04
C ILE A 33 13.39 33.07 -3.09
N LYS A 34 13.73 34.16 -2.37
CA LYS A 34 14.82 34.16 -1.41
C LYS A 34 14.32 34.57 -0.05
N GLU A 35 14.54 33.69 0.93
CA GLU A 35 14.30 33.93 2.36
C GLU A 35 12.92 34.58 2.62
N ALA A 36 11.91 34.15 1.88
CA ALA A 36 10.56 34.68 2.07
C ALA A 36 9.99 34.12 3.39
N SER A 37 9.36 35.02 4.15
CA SER A 37 8.66 34.67 5.39
C SER A 37 7.29 35.31 5.44
N ALA A 38 6.34 34.70 6.13
CA ALA A 38 4.99 35.23 6.27
C ALA A 38 4.36 34.81 7.59
N GLN A 39 3.75 35.78 8.28
CA GLN A 39 2.98 35.53 9.48
C GLN A 39 1.57 36.09 9.35
N TYR A 40 0.59 35.27 9.60
CA TYR A 40 -0.80 35.68 9.70
C TYR A 40 -1.22 35.79 11.17
N LYS A 41 -1.83 36.94 11.56
CA LYS A 41 -2.13 37.27 12.96
C LYS A 41 -3.06 36.28 13.68
N GLY A 42 -3.82 35.47 12.97
CA GLY A 42 -4.78 34.52 13.49
C GLY A 42 -4.29 33.07 13.52
N LEU A 43 -3.06 32.81 13.05
CA LEU A 43 -2.48 31.46 13.03
C LEU A 43 -1.38 31.31 14.08
N PRO A 44 -1.29 30.16 14.77
CA PRO A 44 -0.31 29.93 15.82
C PRO A 44 1.13 29.89 15.29
N TYR A 45 1.31 29.47 14.04
CA TYR A 45 2.60 29.38 13.38
C TYR A 45 2.58 30.15 12.07
N GLY A 46 3.75 30.67 11.67
CA GLY A 46 3.98 31.31 10.40
C GLY A 46 4.81 30.44 9.46
N ILE A 47 5.14 31.03 8.34
CA ILE A 47 6.18 30.57 7.44
C ILE A 47 7.45 31.31 7.82
N ASP A 48 8.45 30.59 8.34
CA ASP A 48 9.70 31.18 8.81
C ASP A 48 10.65 31.48 7.67
N GLU A 49 10.70 30.57 6.70
CA GLU A 49 11.54 30.68 5.51
C GLU A 49 10.97 29.92 4.31
N VAL A 50 10.97 30.55 3.16
CA VAL A 50 10.81 29.90 1.85
C VAL A 50 11.90 30.36 0.92
N THR A 51 12.65 29.42 0.37
CA THR A 51 13.61 29.64 -0.71
C THR A 51 13.27 28.71 -1.86
N ALA A 52 13.16 29.22 -3.08
CA ALA A 52 12.90 28.41 -4.27
C ALA A 52 13.59 28.98 -5.50
N ASP A 53 14.13 28.09 -6.34
CA ASP A 53 14.65 28.40 -7.67
C ASP A 53 13.99 27.45 -8.69
N PHE A 54 13.14 28.01 -9.50
CA PHE A 54 12.38 27.30 -10.52
C PHE A 54 12.70 27.86 -11.89
N ASP A 55 12.94 26.98 -12.86
CA ASP A 55 13.02 27.33 -14.25
C ASP A 55 12.24 26.35 -15.15
N ALA A 56 11.65 26.88 -16.19
CA ALA A 56 10.88 26.14 -17.16
C ALA A 56 11.17 26.60 -18.58
N TYR A 57 11.14 25.66 -19.49
CA TYR A 57 11.19 25.91 -20.91
C TYR A 57 10.14 25.07 -21.62
N VAL A 58 9.30 25.72 -22.43
CA VAL A 58 8.24 25.04 -23.18
C VAL A 58 8.32 25.44 -24.63
N ASP A 59 8.57 24.51 -25.52
CA ASP A 59 8.57 24.66 -26.98
C ASP A 59 7.50 23.76 -27.59
N LEU A 60 6.32 24.31 -27.82
CA LEU A 60 5.17 23.61 -28.39
C LEU A 60 5.42 23.14 -29.83
N MET A 61 6.39 23.71 -30.52
CA MET A 61 6.81 23.28 -31.86
C MET A 61 7.86 22.17 -31.83
N ARG A 62 8.31 21.77 -30.61
CA ARG A 62 9.24 20.65 -30.36
C ARG A 62 10.59 20.76 -31.07
N HIS A 63 11.09 21.96 -31.33
CA HIS A 63 12.44 22.15 -31.85
C HIS A 63 13.50 21.86 -30.78
N GLN A 64 13.14 22.07 -29.50
CA GLN A 64 13.97 21.73 -28.38
C GLN A 64 13.14 21.03 -27.28
N PRO A 65 13.75 20.13 -26.47
CA PRO A 65 13.08 19.48 -25.38
C PRO A 65 12.52 20.47 -24.35
N SER A 66 11.24 20.31 -24.02
CA SER A 66 10.58 21.11 -22.98
C SER A 66 10.81 20.48 -21.61
N TYR A 67 11.04 21.33 -20.61
CA TYR A 67 11.33 20.87 -19.25
C TYR A 67 10.75 21.80 -18.17
N LEU A 68 10.60 21.26 -16.98
CA LEU A 68 10.41 21.98 -15.72
C LEU A 68 11.53 21.58 -14.76
N ASN A 69 12.09 22.53 -14.03
CA ASN A 69 13.17 22.28 -13.12
C ASN A 69 13.01 23.12 -11.84
N LEU A 70 12.73 22.47 -10.72
CA LEU A 70 12.78 23.03 -9.37
C LEU A 70 14.13 22.65 -8.77
N LYS A 71 15.13 23.51 -8.88
CA LYS A 71 16.50 23.23 -8.46
C LYS A 71 16.63 23.16 -6.96
N ILE A 72 15.91 24.02 -6.28
CA ILE A 72 15.86 24.11 -4.82
C ILE A 72 14.44 24.51 -4.43
N PHE A 73 13.91 23.80 -3.47
CA PHE A 73 12.78 24.21 -2.65
C PHE A 73 13.13 23.97 -1.20
N HIS A 74 13.19 25.03 -0.41
CA HIS A 74 13.40 24.97 1.03
C HIS A 74 12.26 25.70 1.72
N PHE A 75 11.58 25.00 2.60
CA PHE A 75 10.48 25.52 3.41
C PHE A 75 10.75 25.23 4.88
N LYS A 76 10.60 26.28 5.71
CA LYS A 76 10.54 26.17 7.17
C LYS A 76 9.31 26.89 7.71
N GLY A 77 8.61 26.25 8.62
CA GLY A 77 7.44 26.84 9.30
C GLY A 77 6.64 25.75 10.03
N ALA A 78 5.92 26.10 11.06
CA ALA A 78 5.11 25.17 11.85
C ALA A 78 5.88 23.90 12.30
N HIS A 79 7.09 24.05 12.81
CA HIS A 79 8.00 22.95 13.19
C HIS A 79 8.28 21.94 12.05
N THR A 80 8.08 22.39 10.84
CA THR A 80 8.27 21.57 9.61
C THR A 80 9.40 22.13 8.81
N GLU A 81 10.26 21.27 8.31
CA GLU A 81 11.31 21.60 7.35
C GLU A 81 11.22 20.66 6.15
N VAL A 82 11.17 21.24 4.95
CA VAL A 82 11.11 20.50 3.69
C VAL A 82 12.21 21.03 2.76
N LEU A 83 13.09 20.12 2.36
CA LEU A 83 14.05 20.33 1.28
C LEU A 83 13.60 19.44 0.12
N ALA A 84 13.47 20.00 -1.06
CA ALA A 84 13.10 19.24 -2.26
C ALA A 84 13.74 19.82 -3.52
N ASP A 85 13.98 18.95 -4.47
CA ASP A 85 14.28 19.28 -5.85
C ASP A 85 13.44 18.39 -6.78
N ALA A 86 13.13 18.90 -7.96
CA ALA A 86 12.36 18.16 -8.94
C ALA A 86 12.74 18.58 -10.36
N LYS A 87 12.81 17.61 -11.25
CA LYS A 87 13.06 17.82 -12.67
C LYS A 87 12.09 17.02 -13.50
N VAL A 88 11.52 17.64 -14.50
CA VAL A 88 10.66 16.99 -15.49
C VAL A 88 11.28 17.25 -16.86
N ASP A 89 11.81 16.24 -17.49
CA ASP A 89 12.31 16.26 -18.86
C ASP A 89 11.24 15.70 -19.81
N ASP A 90 11.35 16.01 -21.09
CA ASP A 90 10.42 15.56 -22.15
C ASP A 90 8.95 15.91 -21.87
N LEU A 91 8.69 17.11 -21.35
CA LEU A 91 7.40 17.54 -20.79
C LEU A 91 6.20 17.33 -21.74
N LEU A 92 6.39 17.42 -23.05
CA LEU A 92 5.32 17.36 -24.06
C LEU A 92 5.07 15.96 -24.65
N ASP A 93 5.89 14.97 -24.28
CA ASP A 93 5.76 13.58 -24.75
C ASP A 93 5.39 12.64 -23.60
N ASP A 94 6.36 11.90 -23.11
CA ASP A 94 6.21 11.06 -21.92
C ASP A 94 7.19 11.57 -20.85
N PRO A 95 6.75 12.53 -20.02
CA PRO A 95 7.62 13.21 -19.08
C PRO A 95 8.41 12.26 -18.19
N LEU A 96 9.74 12.47 -18.13
CA LEU A 96 10.62 11.82 -17.17
C LEU A 96 10.70 12.69 -15.93
N ILE A 97 10.09 12.23 -14.84
CA ILE A 97 10.05 12.92 -13.55
C ILE A 97 11.19 12.39 -12.69
N THR A 98 12.04 13.28 -12.21
CA THR A 98 13.01 13.04 -11.15
C THR A 98 12.65 13.93 -9.98
N PHE A 99 12.56 13.36 -8.79
CA PHE A 99 12.16 14.06 -7.57
C PHE A 99 12.99 13.59 -6.40
N HIS A 100 13.41 14.51 -5.57
CA HIS A 100 14.07 14.24 -4.30
C HIS A 100 13.44 15.08 -3.22
N THR A 101 13.28 14.51 -2.02
CA THR A 101 12.88 15.28 -0.83
C THR A 101 13.57 14.76 0.41
N LYS A 102 13.96 15.68 1.27
CA LYS A 102 14.33 15.42 2.66
C LYS A 102 13.49 16.34 3.53
N SER A 103 12.64 15.75 4.37
CA SER A 103 11.67 16.52 5.14
C SER A 103 11.44 15.95 6.53
N THR A 104 11.20 16.85 7.46
CA THR A 104 10.66 16.56 8.78
C THR A 104 9.40 17.41 8.96
N VAL A 105 8.26 16.75 9.15
CA VAL A 105 6.94 17.39 9.23
C VAL A 105 6.33 17.11 10.59
N ASP A 106 6.00 18.18 11.33
CA ASP A 106 5.17 18.11 12.52
C ASP A 106 3.70 18.27 12.11
N LEU A 107 2.97 17.15 12.07
CA LEU A 107 1.60 17.10 11.58
C LEU A 107 0.63 17.87 12.46
N ASP A 108 0.86 17.89 13.78
CA ASP A 108 0.05 18.65 14.73
C ASP A 108 0.21 20.18 14.52
N ALA A 109 1.45 20.65 14.43
CA ALA A 109 1.73 22.05 14.18
C ALA A 109 1.22 22.50 12.80
N LEU A 110 1.38 21.63 11.79
CA LEU A 110 0.89 21.89 10.43
C LEU A 110 -0.64 21.98 10.39
N ALA A 111 -1.35 21.06 11.06
CA ALA A 111 -2.81 21.05 11.13
C ALA A 111 -3.38 22.28 11.87
N LYS A 112 -2.67 22.79 12.87
CA LYS A 112 -3.03 24.04 13.55
C LYS A 112 -2.80 25.28 12.67
N THR A 113 -1.84 25.22 11.77
CA THR A 113 -1.53 26.31 10.85
C THR A 113 -2.46 26.33 9.65
N PHE A 114 -2.79 25.15 9.13
CA PHE A 114 -3.71 24.97 8.02
C PHE A 114 -4.92 24.16 8.52
N PRO A 115 -5.92 24.82 9.11
CA PRO A 115 -6.99 24.15 9.82
C PRO A 115 -7.74 23.20 8.90
N LEU A 116 -7.84 21.96 9.34
CA LEU A 116 -8.65 20.91 8.74
C LEU A 116 -10.13 21.14 9.07
N GLN A 117 -10.99 20.23 8.62
CA GLN A 117 -12.38 20.23 9.06
C GLN A 117 -12.43 20.05 10.60
N GLU A 118 -13.37 20.71 11.28
CA GLU A 118 -13.48 20.68 12.74
C GLU A 118 -13.55 19.27 13.35
N SER A 119 -14.10 18.31 12.58
CA SER A 119 -14.18 16.90 12.99
C SER A 119 -12.86 16.14 12.88
N VAL A 120 -11.86 16.68 12.18
CA VAL A 120 -10.62 15.96 11.86
C VAL A 120 -9.46 16.48 12.71
N THR A 121 -8.82 15.57 13.41
CA THR A 121 -7.58 15.83 14.14
C THR A 121 -6.49 14.93 13.58
N ILE A 122 -5.31 15.50 13.33
CA ILE A 122 -4.13 14.75 12.91
C ILE A 122 -2.95 15.16 13.79
N THR A 123 -2.20 14.17 14.26
CA THR A 123 -0.97 14.38 15.04
C THR A 123 0.12 13.41 14.62
N GLY A 124 1.33 13.64 15.08
CA GLY A 124 2.49 12.80 14.79
C GLY A 124 3.56 13.53 13.99
N LYS A 125 4.64 12.80 13.69
CA LYS A 125 5.77 13.30 12.93
C LYS A 125 6.04 12.43 11.72
N LEU A 126 6.32 13.08 10.59
CA LEU A 126 6.72 12.43 9.35
C LEU A 126 8.15 12.84 9.02
N ASP A 127 9.04 11.87 8.95
CA ASP A 127 10.40 12.05 8.44
C ASP A 127 10.50 11.34 7.08
N ALA A 128 10.94 12.04 6.06
CA ALA A 128 11.14 11.50 4.73
C ALA A 128 12.51 11.88 4.17
N ASP A 129 13.16 10.92 3.54
CA ASP A 129 14.36 11.09 2.74
C ASP A 129 14.18 10.16 1.54
N MET A 130 13.61 10.70 0.45
CA MET A 130 13.06 9.92 -0.65
C MET A 130 13.51 10.47 -1.99
N GLY A 131 13.85 9.57 -2.90
CA GLY A 131 14.09 9.86 -4.30
C GLY A 131 13.23 9.03 -5.22
N MET A 132 12.77 9.62 -6.31
CA MET A 132 12.00 8.95 -7.34
C MET A 132 12.47 9.38 -8.72
N LYS A 133 12.54 8.40 -9.64
CA LYS A 133 12.71 8.67 -11.07
C LYS A 133 11.80 7.74 -11.87
N CYS A 134 10.87 8.30 -12.61
CA CYS A 134 9.95 7.51 -13.43
C CYS A 134 9.40 8.32 -14.61
N ARG A 135 8.94 7.62 -15.65
CA ARG A 135 8.14 8.24 -16.71
C ARG A 135 6.67 8.36 -16.28
N LEU A 136 6.01 9.42 -16.72
CA LEU A 136 4.60 9.68 -16.40
C LEU A 136 3.68 8.52 -16.85
N SER A 137 3.98 7.90 -17.97
CA SER A 137 3.27 6.71 -18.46
C SER A 137 3.36 5.52 -17.51
N ALA A 138 4.53 5.29 -16.90
CA ALA A 138 4.73 4.24 -15.92
C ALA A 138 3.95 4.52 -14.64
N LEU A 139 3.95 5.78 -14.18
CA LEU A 139 3.17 6.20 -13.01
C LEU A 139 1.65 6.01 -13.23
N LYS A 140 1.13 6.46 -14.38
CA LYS A 140 -0.30 6.31 -14.73
C LYS A 140 -0.73 4.85 -14.85
N LYS A 141 0.13 3.98 -15.36
CA LYS A 141 -0.12 2.53 -15.49
C LYS A 141 0.16 1.74 -14.22
N GLN A 142 0.64 2.40 -13.17
CA GLN A 142 1.10 1.76 -11.92
C GLN A 142 2.17 0.69 -12.17
N ASP A 143 3.00 0.91 -13.19
CA ASP A 143 4.09 0.02 -13.57
C ASP A 143 5.30 0.25 -12.66
N ILE A 144 5.22 -0.34 -11.48
CA ILE A 144 6.21 -0.20 -10.41
C ILE A 144 7.60 -0.66 -10.89
N GLY A 145 7.65 -1.64 -11.80
CA GLY A 145 8.89 -2.15 -12.36
C GLY A 145 9.71 -1.15 -13.16
N ARG A 146 9.06 -0.10 -13.66
CA ARG A 146 9.70 1.00 -14.41
C ARG A 146 9.94 2.25 -13.59
N MET A 147 9.67 2.19 -12.29
CA MET A 147 9.89 3.28 -11.37
C MET A 147 11.14 3.00 -10.54
N LYS A 148 12.05 3.95 -10.49
CA LYS A 148 13.15 3.94 -9.53
C LYS A 148 12.71 4.70 -8.31
N LEU A 149 12.65 4.02 -7.18
CA LEU A 149 12.22 4.57 -5.91
C LEU A 149 13.23 4.17 -4.83
N GLY A 150 13.82 5.14 -4.18
CA GLY A 150 14.80 4.92 -3.13
C GLY A 150 14.53 5.80 -1.93
N GLY A 151 15.00 5.36 -0.75
CA GLY A 151 14.95 6.16 0.46
C GLY A 151 14.11 5.56 1.59
N LYS A 152 13.79 6.42 2.54
CA LYS A 152 13.07 6.07 3.77
C LYS A 152 11.97 7.09 4.07
N LEU A 153 10.82 6.58 4.50
CA LEU A 153 9.72 7.37 5.07
C LEU A 153 9.39 6.77 6.43
N GLU A 154 9.30 7.61 7.45
CA GLU A 154 9.04 7.22 8.83
C GLU A 154 7.93 8.07 9.42
N LEU A 155 6.89 7.41 9.88
CA LEU A 155 5.73 8.01 10.53
C LEU A 155 5.76 7.61 12.01
N LYS A 156 5.85 8.61 12.90
CA LYS A 156 5.98 8.42 14.34
C LYS A 156 4.77 9.00 15.06
N ASP A 157 4.24 8.23 16.01
CA ASP A 157 3.14 8.61 16.89
C ASP A 157 1.97 9.25 16.11
N PHE A 158 1.69 8.63 14.95
CA PHE A 158 0.65 9.10 14.06
C PHE A 158 -0.72 8.76 14.63
N GLU A 159 -1.57 9.77 14.69
CA GLU A 159 -2.98 9.64 15.00
C GLU A 159 -3.80 10.48 14.02
N LEU A 160 -4.80 9.86 13.41
CA LEU A 160 -5.82 10.49 12.59
C LEU A 160 -7.18 10.16 13.19
N LYS A 161 -7.91 11.17 13.63
CA LYS A 161 -9.25 11.03 14.20
C LYS A 161 -10.24 11.86 13.41
N ASP A 162 -11.35 11.27 13.00
CA ASP A 162 -12.48 11.95 12.39
C ASP A 162 -13.75 11.65 13.20
N THR A 163 -14.15 12.58 14.07
CA THR A 163 -15.29 12.40 14.95
C THR A 163 -16.62 12.38 14.21
N ALA A 164 -16.71 12.98 13.02
CA ALA A 164 -17.93 12.95 12.21
C ALA A 164 -18.16 11.58 11.56
N LYS A 165 -17.07 10.85 11.28
CA LYS A 165 -17.13 9.50 10.66
C LYS A 165 -16.93 8.38 11.66
N ASP A 166 -16.76 8.71 12.96
CA ASP A 166 -16.44 7.73 14.01
C ASP A 166 -15.24 6.88 13.62
N PHE A 167 -14.19 7.55 13.16
CA PHE A 167 -12.97 6.94 12.66
C PHE A 167 -11.76 7.39 13.46
N ASP A 168 -10.93 6.40 13.83
CA ASP A 168 -9.70 6.60 14.58
C ASP A 168 -8.62 5.65 14.07
N PHE A 169 -7.47 6.19 13.70
CA PHE A 169 -6.34 5.44 13.19
C PHE A 169 -5.06 5.89 13.89
N LEU A 170 -4.38 4.94 14.53
CA LEU A 170 -3.10 5.19 15.21
C LEU A 170 -2.06 4.20 14.73
N GLY A 171 -0.80 4.62 14.73
CA GLY A 171 0.30 3.72 14.45
C GLY A 171 1.63 4.40 14.19
N ASN A 172 2.66 3.58 14.18
CA ASN A 172 4.00 3.96 13.75
C ASN A 172 4.33 3.13 12.52
N ALA A 173 4.87 3.76 11.48
CA ALA A 173 5.20 3.09 10.25
C ALA A 173 6.58 3.51 9.72
N THR A 174 7.34 2.55 9.22
CA THR A 174 8.57 2.81 8.49
C THR A 174 8.50 2.13 7.14
N PHE A 175 8.71 2.89 6.09
CA PHE A 175 8.84 2.40 4.72
C PHE A 175 10.27 2.62 4.27
N ARG A 176 10.88 1.61 3.67
CA ARG A 176 12.20 1.67 3.05
C ARG A 176 12.12 1.17 1.64
N PHE A 177 12.67 1.94 0.74
CA PHE A 177 12.78 1.61 -0.67
C PHE A 177 14.25 1.57 -1.05
N ARG A 178 14.63 0.55 -1.80
CA ARG A 178 15.99 0.42 -2.32
C ARG A 178 15.95 0.43 -3.84
N ASP A 179 16.59 1.43 -4.41
CA ASP A 179 16.77 1.53 -5.86
C ASP A 179 18.02 0.74 -6.25
N ASN A 180 17.81 -0.52 -6.56
CA ASN A 180 18.82 -1.40 -7.15
C ASN A 180 18.32 -1.86 -8.53
N GLU A 181 19.02 -2.81 -9.17
CA GLU A 181 18.52 -3.49 -10.37
C GLU A 181 17.18 -4.20 -10.14
N THR A 182 16.84 -4.46 -8.88
CA THR A 182 15.59 -5.04 -8.42
C THR A 182 14.88 -4.08 -7.47
N LEU A 183 13.60 -3.81 -7.70
CA LEU A 183 12.77 -3.05 -6.77
C LEU A 183 12.68 -3.82 -5.44
N GLN A 184 13.03 -3.16 -4.34
CA GLN A 184 12.86 -3.68 -2.99
C GLN A 184 12.16 -2.65 -2.12
N ALA A 185 11.05 -3.05 -1.53
CA ALA A 185 10.31 -2.25 -0.58
C ALA A 185 10.09 -3.02 0.73
N GLN A 186 10.30 -2.38 1.83
CA GLN A 186 10.06 -2.91 3.17
C GLN A 186 9.13 -1.97 3.93
N MET A 187 8.13 -2.55 4.58
CA MET A 187 7.22 -1.86 5.49
C MET A 187 7.30 -2.50 6.87
N ASP A 188 7.46 -1.71 7.91
CA ASP A 188 7.36 -2.12 9.33
C ASP A 188 6.38 -1.17 10.02
N VAL A 189 5.21 -1.68 10.35
CA VAL A 189 4.16 -0.95 11.07
C VAL A 189 4.04 -1.52 12.47
N ARG A 190 4.00 -0.66 13.46
CA ARG A 190 3.92 -1.04 14.87
C ARG A 190 2.75 -0.34 15.56
N LYS A 191 2.08 -1.07 16.45
CA LYS A 191 0.95 -0.57 17.24
C LYS A 191 -0.14 0.04 16.35
N LEU A 192 -0.48 -0.69 15.27
CA LEU A 192 -1.54 -0.26 14.38
C LEU A 192 -2.89 -0.48 15.07
N VAL A 193 -3.61 0.61 15.27
CA VAL A 193 -4.97 0.61 15.80
C VAL A 193 -5.88 1.28 14.79
N LEU A 194 -6.94 0.58 14.43
CA LEU A 194 -8.00 1.10 13.59
C LEU A 194 -9.32 0.96 14.33
N ARG A 195 -10.04 2.04 14.47
CA ARG A 195 -11.40 2.07 15.01
C ARG A 195 -12.32 2.76 14.00
N SER A 196 -13.44 2.16 13.76
CA SER A 196 -14.52 2.77 12.99
C SER A 196 -15.85 2.25 13.50
N ARG A 197 -16.93 2.83 13.07
CA ARG A 197 -18.29 2.41 13.46
C ARG A 197 -18.55 0.91 13.30
N PHE A 198 -17.92 0.27 12.34
CA PHE A 198 -18.17 -1.15 12.01
C PHE A 198 -16.97 -2.05 12.26
N LEU A 199 -15.76 -1.52 12.28
CA LEU A 199 -14.52 -2.30 12.35
C LEU A 199 -13.62 -1.77 13.45
N SER A 200 -13.16 -2.65 14.31
CA SER A 200 -12.09 -2.40 15.27
C SER A 200 -10.96 -3.40 15.00
N SER A 201 -9.74 -2.92 14.87
CA SER A 201 -8.56 -3.77 14.66
C SER A 201 -7.37 -3.28 15.47
N ASP A 202 -6.66 -4.21 16.09
CA ASP A 202 -5.39 -4.00 16.77
C ASP A 202 -4.36 -4.95 16.21
N ILE A 203 -3.23 -4.42 15.75
CA ILE A 203 -2.09 -5.18 15.26
C ILE A 203 -0.84 -4.70 16.00
N GLU A 204 -0.17 -5.58 16.73
CA GLU A 204 1.05 -5.20 17.45
C GLU A 204 2.17 -4.87 16.47
N ARG A 205 2.36 -5.69 15.44
CA ARG A 205 3.34 -5.45 14.40
C ARG A 205 2.93 -6.10 13.09
N LEU A 206 3.15 -5.38 12.00
CA LEU A 206 3.04 -5.86 10.63
C LEU A 206 4.34 -5.53 9.90
N VAL A 207 4.99 -6.55 9.36
CA VAL A 207 6.17 -6.40 8.49
C VAL A 207 5.80 -6.95 7.12
N ALA A 208 6.09 -6.18 6.08
CA ALA A 208 5.95 -6.65 4.71
C ALA A 208 7.21 -6.31 3.91
N ASN A 209 7.65 -7.25 3.09
CA ASN A 209 8.74 -7.07 2.16
C ASN A 209 8.22 -7.38 0.76
N VAL A 210 8.45 -6.48 -0.16
CA VAL A 210 8.09 -6.65 -1.57
C VAL A 210 9.36 -6.53 -2.40
N SER A 211 9.55 -7.44 -3.32
CA SER A 211 10.68 -7.40 -4.25
C SER A 211 10.24 -7.79 -5.66
N SER A 212 10.96 -7.26 -6.66
CA SER A 212 10.80 -7.62 -8.06
C SER A 212 12.17 -8.01 -8.61
N THR A 213 12.25 -9.14 -9.33
CA THR A 213 13.51 -9.66 -9.86
C THR A 213 13.80 -9.25 -11.30
N ASN A 214 12.79 -8.80 -12.04
CA ASN A 214 12.91 -8.41 -13.45
C ASN A 214 12.13 -7.13 -13.81
N PRO A 215 12.27 -6.04 -13.04
CA PRO A 215 11.40 -4.87 -13.20
C PRO A 215 11.58 -4.13 -14.53
N GLN A 216 12.71 -4.33 -15.21
CA GLN A 216 13.04 -3.61 -16.46
C GLN A 216 12.79 -4.44 -17.73
N ASP A 217 12.51 -5.74 -17.61
CA ASP A 217 12.23 -6.59 -18.76
C ASP A 217 10.77 -6.46 -19.21
N THR A 218 10.55 -5.70 -20.28
CA THR A 218 9.20 -5.43 -20.80
C THR A 218 8.59 -6.61 -21.57
N ASN A 219 9.40 -7.61 -21.92
CA ASN A 219 8.96 -8.77 -22.69
C ASN A 219 8.55 -9.95 -21.80
N ARG A 220 8.76 -9.83 -20.50
CA ARG A 220 8.41 -10.88 -19.53
C ARG A 220 7.39 -10.35 -18.52
N ILE A 221 6.63 -11.28 -17.97
CA ILE A 221 5.77 -11.00 -16.82
C ILE A 221 6.66 -10.60 -15.66
N VAL A 222 6.35 -9.48 -15.04
CA VAL A 222 7.07 -8.98 -13.87
C VAL A 222 6.98 -10.00 -12.74
N SER A 223 8.12 -10.42 -12.21
CA SER A 223 8.19 -11.29 -11.06
C SER A 223 8.15 -10.45 -9.80
N LEU A 224 7.07 -10.60 -9.02
CA LEU A 224 6.86 -9.95 -7.73
C LEU A 224 6.84 -11.00 -6.64
N GLN A 225 7.51 -10.72 -5.55
CA GLN A 225 7.43 -11.49 -4.31
C GLN A 225 7.03 -10.57 -3.17
N CYS A 226 6.07 -11.02 -2.38
CA CYS A 226 5.63 -10.35 -1.18
C CYS A 226 5.67 -11.32 0.00
N ASP A 227 6.42 -10.98 1.04
CA ASP A 227 6.45 -11.68 2.31
C ASP A 227 5.85 -10.77 3.38
N MET A 228 4.85 -11.25 4.10
CA MET A 228 4.17 -10.49 5.14
C MET A 228 4.12 -11.28 6.44
N GLU A 229 4.38 -10.63 7.54
CA GLU A 229 4.22 -11.17 8.89
C GLU A 229 3.41 -10.22 9.75
N VAL A 230 2.37 -10.74 10.38
CA VAL A 230 1.50 -10.02 11.31
C VAL A 230 1.58 -10.68 12.67
N SER A 231 1.80 -9.90 13.72
CA SER A 231 1.84 -10.37 15.10
C SER A 231 0.68 -9.78 15.89
N LYS A 232 0.03 -10.62 16.68
CA LYS A 232 -1.08 -10.29 17.59
C LYS A 232 -2.17 -9.47 16.91
N LEU A 233 -2.71 -10.02 15.81
CA LEU A 233 -3.90 -9.45 15.17
C LEU A 233 -5.13 -9.71 16.04
N ARG A 234 -5.86 -8.66 16.37
CA ARG A 234 -7.22 -8.70 16.87
C ARG A 234 -8.08 -7.85 15.98
N ALA A 235 -9.20 -8.37 15.53
CA ALA A 235 -10.17 -7.62 14.75
C ALA A 235 -11.59 -7.98 15.18
N SER A 236 -12.48 -7.02 15.16
CA SER A 236 -13.91 -7.24 15.39
C SER A 236 -14.73 -6.37 14.43
N MET A 237 -15.84 -6.92 13.96
CA MET A 237 -16.83 -6.24 13.15
C MET A 237 -18.14 -6.26 13.93
N GLY A 238 -18.51 -5.10 14.49
CA GLY A 238 -19.56 -5.01 15.49
C GLY A 238 -19.28 -5.95 16.68
N ASP A 239 -20.33 -6.39 17.38
CA ASP A 239 -20.22 -7.32 18.50
C ASP A 239 -20.21 -8.79 18.06
N SER A 240 -20.57 -9.05 16.82
CA SER A 240 -20.89 -10.38 16.30
C SER A 240 -19.68 -11.13 15.75
N ILE A 241 -18.76 -10.45 15.11
CA ILE A 241 -17.59 -11.07 14.44
C ILE A 241 -16.32 -10.69 15.18
N LYS A 242 -15.56 -11.69 15.59
CA LYS A 242 -14.26 -11.52 16.24
C LYS A 242 -13.23 -12.44 15.61
N LEU A 243 -12.07 -11.90 15.31
CA LEU A 243 -10.92 -12.60 14.77
C LEU A 243 -9.70 -12.32 15.64
N TYR A 244 -8.95 -13.38 15.95
CA TYR A 244 -7.67 -13.27 16.61
C TYR A 244 -6.67 -14.22 15.95
N SER A 245 -5.43 -13.75 15.77
CA SER A 245 -4.29 -14.59 15.44
C SER A 245 -3.07 -14.12 16.22
N ALA A 246 -2.38 -15.04 16.87
CA ALA A 246 -1.14 -14.70 17.57
C ALA A 246 -0.04 -14.32 16.59
N ARG A 247 0.04 -14.99 15.46
CA ARG A 247 0.98 -14.74 14.38
C ARG A 247 0.42 -15.26 13.07
N ALA A 248 0.49 -14.46 12.04
CA ALA A 248 0.19 -14.87 10.69
C ALA A 248 1.36 -14.52 9.75
N LYS A 249 1.74 -15.46 8.89
CA LYS A 249 2.73 -15.27 7.83
C LYS A 249 2.06 -15.55 6.51
N ALA A 250 2.19 -14.62 5.57
CA ALA A 250 1.74 -14.79 4.21
C ALA A 250 2.90 -14.57 3.25
N GLN A 251 2.96 -15.37 2.22
CA GLN A 251 3.88 -15.20 1.10
C GLN A 251 3.07 -15.26 -0.18
N ALA A 252 3.31 -14.35 -1.08
CA ALA A 252 2.71 -14.34 -2.40
C ALA A 252 3.80 -14.07 -3.43
N ALA A 253 3.80 -14.82 -4.50
CA ALA A 253 4.67 -14.60 -5.64
C ALA A 253 3.83 -14.58 -6.91
N LEU A 254 4.06 -13.59 -7.74
CA LEU A 254 3.56 -13.50 -9.11
C LEU A 254 4.77 -13.63 -10.04
N GLY A 255 4.64 -14.42 -11.08
CA GLY A 255 5.69 -14.59 -12.07
C GLY A 255 5.20 -15.33 -13.30
N PRO A 256 6.07 -15.63 -14.26
CA PRO A 256 5.73 -16.44 -15.41
C PRO A 256 5.47 -17.90 -14.99
N GLN A 257 4.63 -18.59 -15.73
CA GLN A 257 4.43 -20.04 -15.58
C GLN A 257 5.70 -20.80 -16.00
N GLU A 258 5.89 -21.98 -15.41
CA GLU A 258 7.00 -22.87 -15.77
C GLU A 258 6.88 -23.41 -17.21
N VAL A 259 5.65 -23.66 -17.65
CA VAL A 259 5.34 -24.26 -18.95
C VAL A 259 5.16 -23.19 -20.04
N ASP A 260 4.58 -22.05 -19.69
CA ASP A 260 4.28 -20.97 -20.63
C ASP A 260 4.65 -19.63 -20.01
N VAL A 261 5.86 -19.16 -20.29
CA VAL A 261 6.42 -17.91 -19.75
C VAL A 261 5.64 -16.65 -20.16
N THR A 262 4.72 -16.75 -21.10
CA THR A 262 3.87 -15.64 -21.53
C THR A 262 2.63 -15.47 -20.65
N LYS A 263 2.34 -16.47 -19.82
CA LYS A 263 1.19 -16.44 -18.90
C LYS A 263 1.62 -16.32 -17.44
N PRO A 264 0.87 -15.60 -16.61
CA PRO A 264 1.18 -15.46 -15.20
C PRO A 264 0.80 -16.70 -14.38
N ALA A 265 1.60 -16.95 -13.35
CA ALA A 265 1.29 -17.85 -12.24
C ALA A 265 1.35 -17.11 -10.92
N ILE A 266 0.55 -17.52 -9.96
CA ILE A 266 0.54 -17.02 -8.59
C ILE A 266 0.84 -18.18 -7.66
N ASP A 267 1.86 -18.02 -6.81
CA ASP A 267 2.09 -18.87 -5.65
C ASP A 267 1.66 -18.11 -4.40
N PHE A 268 0.87 -18.74 -3.56
CA PHE A 268 0.39 -18.16 -2.31
C PHE A 268 0.53 -19.14 -1.16
N SER A 269 1.07 -18.70 -0.05
CA SER A 269 1.04 -19.43 1.20
C SER A 269 0.60 -18.52 2.35
N LEU A 270 -0.22 -19.06 3.23
CA LEU A 270 -0.62 -18.43 4.48
C LEU A 270 -0.47 -19.44 5.60
N ARG A 271 0.12 -19.02 6.70
CA ARG A 271 0.15 -19.77 7.95
C ARG A 271 -0.25 -18.86 9.09
N ALA A 272 -1.26 -19.25 9.84
CA ALA A 272 -1.71 -18.55 11.04
C ALA A 272 -1.58 -19.45 12.25
N ASP A 273 -0.93 -18.95 13.30
CA ASP A 273 -0.80 -19.63 14.56
C ASP A 273 -1.84 -19.09 15.56
N SER A 274 -2.46 -19.97 16.32
CA SER A 274 -3.48 -19.64 17.33
C SER A 274 -4.62 -18.80 16.75
N LEU A 275 -5.21 -19.27 15.64
CA LEU A 275 -6.33 -18.62 15.00
C LEU A 275 -7.61 -18.87 15.80
N PHE A 276 -8.29 -17.81 16.18
CA PHE A 276 -9.63 -17.83 16.75
C PHE A 276 -10.57 -16.98 15.92
N PHE A 277 -11.74 -17.52 15.64
CA PHE A 277 -12.80 -16.84 14.94
C PHE A 277 -14.13 -17.06 15.67
N SER A 278 -14.95 -16.01 15.73
CA SER A 278 -16.31 -16.09 16.26
C SER A 278 -17.25 -15.24 15.43
N ALA A 279 -18.38 -15.78 15.01
CA ALA A 279 -19.42 -15.08 14.28
C ALA A 279 -20.79 -15.68 14.58
N ALA A 280 -21.79 -14.87 14.87
CA ALA A 280 -23.19 -15.26 15.09
C ALA A 280 -23.34 -16.49 16.03
N GLY A 281 -22.59 -16.51 17.14
CA GLY A 281 -22.59 -17.62 18.09
C GLY A 281 -21.73 -18.83 17.71
N THR A 282 -21.31 -18.93 16.45
CA THR A 282 -20.33 -19.92 15.99
C THR A 282 -18.95 -19.55 16.52
N ARG A 283 -18.22 -20.52 17.03
CA ARG A 283 -16.84 -20.35 17.53
C ARG A 283 -15.93 -21.37 16.91
N MET A 284 -14.79 -20.91 16.42
CA MET A 284 -13.76 -21.74 15.80
C MET A 284 -12.39 -21.38 16.39
N ALA A 285 -11.63 -22.39 16.75
CA ALA A 285 -10.26 -22.23 17.24
C ALA A 285 -9.36 -23.28 16.58
N MET A 286 -8.20 -22.84 16.10
CA MET A 286 -7.16 -23.68 15.50
C MET A 286 -5.79 -23.34 16.07
N ASN A 287 -4.96 -24.34 16.34
CA ASN A 287 -3.59 -24.06 16.74
C ASN A 287 -2.76 -23.52 15.58
N VAL A 288 -2.90 -24.15 14.43
CA VAL A 288 -2.25 -23.72 13.18
C VAL A 288 -3.25 -23.92 12.06
N ALA A 289 -3.43 -22.90 11.27
CA ALA A 289 -4.12 -22.95 9.97
C ALA A 289 -3.11 -22.62 8.88
N GLY A 290 -3.19 -23.31 7.76
CA GLY A 290 -2.28 -23.08 6.63
C GLY A 290 -2.96 -23.27 5.29
N ILE A 291 -2.58 -22.44 4.35
CA ILE A 291 -2.94 -22.52 2.94
C ILE A 291 -1.63 -22.48 2.15
N LYS A 292 -1.48 -23.41 1.21
CA LYS A 292 -0.43 -23.36 0.21
C LYS A 292 -1.06 -23.65 -1.14
N MET A 293 -1.12 -22.67 -1.99
CA MET A 293 -1.82 -22.70 -3.27
C MET A 293 -0.91 -22.19 -4.38
N LYS A 294 -0.95 -22.82 -5.53
CA LYS A 294 -0.45 -22.31 -6.79
C LYS A 294 -1.61 -22.17 -7.75
N ALA A 295 -1.65 -21.12 -8.54
CA ALA A 295 -2.67 -20.94 -9.56
C ALA A 295 -2.00 -20.48 -10.86
N ASP A 296 -2.24 -21.24 -11.92
CA ASP A 296 -1.80 -20.94 -13.27
C ASP A 296 -2.95 -20.30 -14.06
N LYS A 297 -2.70 -19.18 -14.72
CA LYS A 297 -3.70 -18.54 -15.59
C LYS A 297 -3.83 -19.35 -16.89
N LEU A 298 -5.02 -19.89 -17.16
CA LEU A 298 -5.29 -20.62 -18.39
C LEU A 298 -5.74 -19.71 -19.53
N ASN A 299 -6.65 -18.75 -19.21
CA ASN A 299 -7.14 -17.73 -20.13
C ASN A 299 -7.50 -16.48 -19.35
N ASP A 300 -8.06 -15.45 -19.99
CA ASP A 300 -8.31 -14.14 -19.37
C ASP A 300 -9.21 -14.16 -18.13
N SER A 301 -10.06 -15.15 -17.98
CA SER A 301 -10.99 -15.27 -16.86
C SER A 301 -10.80 -16.50 -15.98
N LEU A 302 -9.92 -17.43 -16.37
CA LEU A 302 -9.81 -18.72 -15.69
C LEU A 302 -8.41 -18.95 -15.11
N TRP A 303 -8.38 -19.18 -13.82
CA TRP A 303 -7.22 -19.62 -13.07
C TRP A 303 -7.43 -21.06 -12.59
N MET A 304 -6.38 -21.88 -12.62
CA MET A 304 -6.44 -23.27 -12.16
C MET A 304 -5.69 -23.39 -10.82
N PRO A 305 -6.39 -23.39 -9.69
CA PRO A 305 -5.76 -23.51 -8.39
C PRO A 305 -5.37 -24.95 -8.11
N LYS A 306 -4.18 -25.14 -7.53
CA LYS A 306 -3.69 -26.40 -6.97
C LYS A 306 -3.05 -26.15 -5.62
N GLY A 307 -3.32 -27.01 -4.66
CA GLY A 307 -2.65 -26.86 -3.37
C GLY A 307 -3.33 -27.58 -2.23
N ILE A 308 -3.04 -27.09 -1.03
CA ILE A 308 -3.48 -27.71 0.23
C ILE A 308 -3.96 -26.61 1.16
N VAL A 309 -5.12 -26.85 1.76
CA VAL A 309 -5.63 -26.10 2.92
C VAL A 309 -5.64 -27.05 4.11
N GLY A 310 -4.96 -26.68 5.16
CA GLY A 310 -4.84 -27.56 6.31
C GLY A 310 -4.92 -26.83 7.65
N PHE A 311 -5.19 -27.59 8.69
CA PHE A 311 -5.19 -27.09 10.07
C PHE A 311 -4.72 -28.17 11.03
N ASN A 312 -4.29 -27.71 12.20
CA ASN A 312 -3.95 -28.59 13.30
C ASN A 312 -4.86 -28.25 14.49
N ARG A 313 -5.53 -29.26 15.06
CA ARG A 313 -6.43 -29.16 16.21
C ARG A 313 -7.51 -28.09 16.04
N LEU A 314 -8.45 -28.34 15.13
CA LEU A 314 -9.66 -27.54 15.01
C LEU A 314 -10.62 -27.90 16.16
N ARG A 315 -11.14 -26.89 16.83
CA ARG A 315 -12.32 -26.94 17.66
C ARG A 315 -13.37 -26.02 17.08
N PHE A 316 -14.53 -26.56 16.83
CA PHE A 316 -15.63 -25.86 16.22
C PHE A 316 -16.92 -26.08 17.01
N ARG A 317 -17.73 -25.04 17.18
CA ARG A 317 -19.03 -25.10 17.84
C ARG A 317 -19.97 -24.12 17.18
N THR A 318 -21.20 -24.55 16.90
CA THR A 318 -22.30 -23.69 16.39
C THR A 318 -23.46 -23.69 17.37
N PRO A 319 -24.34 -22.70 17.32
CA PRO A 319 -25.58 -22.66 18.12
C PRO A 319 -26.52 -23.82 17.77
N GLU A 320 -26.58 -24.18 16.49
CA GLU A 320 -27.49 -25.23 15.98
C GLU A 320 -27.07 -26.63 16.42
N PHE A 321 -25.79 -26.80 16.70
CA PHE A 321 -25.22 -28.06 17.10
C PHE A 321 -24.50 -27.94 18.44
N GLY A 322 -25.20 -28.33 19.54
CA GLY A 322 -24.77 -28.09 20.92
C GLY A 322 -23.45 -28.75 21.32
N LEU A 323 -22.98 -29.77 20.58
CA LEU A 323 -21.75 -30.50 20.88
C LEU A 323 -20.55 -29.90 20.13
N PRO A 324 -19.39 -29.77 20.81
CA PRO A 324 -18.18 -29.31 20.13
C PRO A 324 -17.65 -30.39 19.17
N ILE A 325 -17.38 -29.97 17.94
CA ILE A 325 -16.69 -30.75 16.93
C ILE A 325 -15.20 -30.51 17.11
N ARG A 326 -14.42 -31.58 17.19
CA ARG A 326 -12.97 -31.51 17.26
C ARG A 326 -12.37 -32.31 16.11
N MET A 327 -11.40 -31.72 15.45
CA MET A 327 -10.64 -32.42 14.42
C MET A 327 -9.16 -32.34 14.75
N SER A 328 -8.46 -33.44 14.54
CA SER A 328 -7.01 -33.48 14.62
C SER A 328 -6.39 -32.87 13.34
N LYS A 329 -5.10 -33.09 13.09
CA LYS A 329 -4.44 -32.60 11.89
C LYS A 329 -5.19 -33.09 10.64
N THR A 330 -5.68 -32.15 9.85
CA THR A 330 -6.47 -32.41 8.65
C THR A 330 -6.02 -31.50 7.53
N ALA A 331 -5.97 -32.03 6.32
CA ALA A 331 -5.68 -31.27 5.12
C ALA A 331 -6.68 -31.61 4.02
N VAL A 332 -7.07 -30.58 3.28
CA VAL A 332 -7.91 -30.65 2.10
C VAL A 332 -7.04 -30.31 0.90
N THR A 333 -7.03 -31.20 -0.10
CA THR A 333 -6.31 -30.97 -1.35
C THR A 333 -7.24 -30.31 -2.36
N VAL A 334 -6.75 -29.28 -3.03
CA VAL A 334 -7.41 -28.60 -4.14
C VAL A 334 -6.64 -28.93 -5.41
N ASP A 335 -7.32 -29.42 -6.44
CA ASP A 335 -6.76 -29.67 -7.78
C ASP A 335 -7.77 -29.22 -8.83
N GLY A 336 -7.63 -27.96 -9.23
CA GLY A 336 -8.59 -27.30 -10.10
C GLY A 336 -10.01 -27.31 -9.53
N PRO A 337 -10.96 -27.91 -10.24
CA PRO A 337 -12.36 -27.95 -9.79
C PRO A 337 -12.61 -28.99 -8.68
N LYS A 338 -11.63 -29.85 -8.38
CA LYS A 338 -11.78 -30.93 -7.42
C LYS A 338 -11.19 -30.57 -6.05
N ILE A 339 -11.98 -30.79 -5.00
CA ILE A 339 -11.54 -30.70 -3.61
C ILE A 339 -11.65 -32.08 -2.99
N THR A 340 -10.57 -32.55 -2.35
CA THR A 340 -10.49 -33.87 -1.75
C THR A 340 -10.14 -33.78 -0.27
N LEU A 341 -10.96 -34.39 0.57
CA LEU A 341 -10.72 -34.63 1.98
C LEU A 341 -10.41 -36.11 2.21
N LYS A 342 -9.23 -36.45 2.78
CA LYS A 342 -8.85 -37.82 3.07
C LYS A 342 -8.64 -38.04 4.57
N ASN A 343 -9.29 -39.06 5.07
CA ASN A 343 -9.07 -39.60 6.44
C ASN A 343 -9.08 -38.54 7.55
N ALA A 344 -10.01 -37.58 7.48
CA ALA A 344 -10.16 -36.57 8.51
C ALA A 344 -10.73 -37.23 9.81
N SER A 345 -9.97 -37.22 10.88
CA SER A 345 -10.43 -37.69 12.16
C SER A 345 -11.28 -36.63 12.84
N VAL A 346 -12.55 -36.94 13.05
CA VAL A 346 -13.56 -36.03 13.62
C VAL A 346 -14.08 -36.64 14.92
N ARG A 347 -14.12 -35.86 16.01
CA ARG A 347 -14.72 -36.23 17.29
C ARG A 347 -15.87 -35.30 17.62
N ILE A 348 -17.02 -35.88 17.86
CA ILE A 348 -18.24 -35.19 18.29
C ILE A 348 -18.72 -35.83 19.61
N GLY A 349 -18.64 -35.04 20.69
CA GLY A 349 -18.90 -35.56 22.01
C GLY A 349 -17.98 -36.74 22.37
N ARG A 350 -18.56 -37.94 22.55
CA ARG A 350 -17.84 -39.19 22.79
C ARG A 350 -17.57 -40.02 21.54
N SER A 351 -18.18 -39.68 20.43
CA SER A 351 -18.08 -40.42 19.16
C SER A 351 -16.88 -39.96 18.34
N ASN A 352 -16.13 -40.93 17.81
CA ASN A 352 -15.05 -40.70 16.83
C ASN A 352 -15.51 -41.23 15.46
N MET A 353 -15.19 -40.50 14.43
CA MET A 353 -15.45 -40.91 13.05
C MET A 353 -14.29 -40.48 12.14
N THR A 354 -14.19 -41.14 11.01
CA THR A 354 -13.27 -40.73 9.92
C THR A 354 -14.10 -40.27 8.75
N ALA A 355 -13.79 -39.10 8.24
CA ALA A 355 -14.43 -38.53 7.05
C ALA A 355 -13.48 -38.58 5.87
N THR A 356 -13.99 -39.02 4.73
CA THR A 356 -13.33 -38.98 3.42
C THR A 356 -14.38 -38.56 2.41
N GLY A 357 -14.02 -37.70 1.50
CA GLY A 357 -14.95 -37.23 0.45
C GLY A 357 -14.25 -36.40 -0.63
N ASP A 358 -14.85 -36.40 -1.77
CA ASP A 358 -14.52 -35.56 -2.91
C ASP A 358 -15.67 -34.64 -3.23
N MET A 359 -15.34 -33.39 -3.57
CA MET A 359 -16.31 -32.40 -4.03
C MET A 359 -15.85 -31.84 -5.37
N MET A 360 -16.75 -31.75 -6.32
CA MET A 360 -16.51 -31.24 -7.67
C MET A 360 -17.27 -29.95 -7.89
N GLY A 361 -16.77 -29.07 -8.75
CA GLY A 361 -17.50 -27.88 -9.18
C GLY A 361 -17.50 -26.70 -8.20
N VAL A 362 -16.80 -26.79 -7.06
CA VAL A 362 -16.75 -25.71 -6.06
C VAL A 362 -16.34 -24.37 -6.65
N TYR A 363 -15.41 -24.37 -7.60
CA TYR A 363 -14.99 -23.14 -8.28
C TYR A 363 -16.16 -22.48 -9.05
N ARG A 364 -17.00 -23.25 -9.73
CA ARG A 364 -18.19 -22.73 -10.44
C ARG A 364 -19.23 -22.20 -9.48
N ALA A 365 -19.47 -22.90 -8.37
CA ALA A 365 -20.38 -22.45 -7.33
C ALA A 365 -19.95 -21.11 -6.73
N MET A 366 -18.67 -20.94 -6.44
CA MET A 366 -18.13 -19.69 -5.85
C MET A 366 -18.08 -18.53 -6.85
N THR A 367 -17.81 -18.78 -8.14
CA THR A 367 -17.60 -17.71 -9.13
C THR A 367 -18.85 -17.38 -9.94
N LYS A 368 -19.75 -18.34 -10.14
CA LYS A 368 -20.97 -18.20 -10.95
C LYS A 368 -22.26 -18.37 -10.18
N GLY A 369 -22.20 -18.65 -8.87
CA GLY A 369 -23.39 -18.91 -8.05
C GLY A 369 -24.15 -20.19 -8.44
N GLU A 370 -23.50 -21.10 -9.17
CA GLU A 370 -24.09 -22.40 -9.52
C GLU A 370 -24.24 -23.25 -8.25
N LYS A 371 -25.30 -24.02 -8.16
CA LYS A 371 -25.50 -24.97 -7.03
C LYS A 371 -24.44 -26.09 -7.13
N LEU A 372 -23.87 -26.46 -5.98
CA LEU A 372 -22.97 -27.59 -5.82
C LEU A 372 -23.70 -28.91 -6.01
#